data_b809853cabf0f2bfd3ab150306c2a407
#
_entry.id   b809853cabf0f2bfd3ab150306c2a407
#
_cell.length_a   1.000
_cell.length_b   1.000
_cell.length_c   1.000
_cell.angle_alpha   90.00
_cell.angle_beta   90.00
_cell.angle_gamma   90.00
#
_symmetry.space_group_name_H-M   'P 1'
#
loop_
_entity.id
_entity.type
_entity.pdbx_description
1 polymer ?
#
loop_
_entity_poly.entity_id
_entity_poly.type
_entity_poly.pdbx_seq_one_letter_code
_entity_poly.pdbx_strand_id
1 'polypeptide(L)'
;MDNKKLKIYFTSDTHGYFYPTTYGDAIPKNVGLFSCIPNWEKDENTLVIDGGDVLQGNAFSYFTNHVPKSSKILADIMNDCGYDYYTLGNHDFNYGLEYQKEYRDNHKGHCVCQNVLDDAGNHLYPYEIKVMPNGLRVGIVGIVTDYVNVWEKKAVSYTHLRAHET
;
A
#
# COMPACT_ATOMS: atom_id res chain seq x y z
N MET A 1 -25.67 24.15 9.69
CA MET A 1 -24.99 22.84 9.69
C MET A 1 -23.51 23.12 9.63
N ASP A 2 -22.75 22.73 10.64
CA ASP A 2 -21.30 22.88 10.61
C ASP A 2 -20.74 22.02 9.46
N ASN A 3 -20.02 22.67 8.55
CA ASN A 3 -19.39 21.98 7.44
C ASN A 3 -18.19 21.16 7.98
N LYS A 4 -18.40 19.86 8.17
CA LYS A 4 -17.32 18.94 8.53
C LYS A 4 -16.41 18.74 7.34
N LYS A 5 -15.09 18.86 7.54
CA LYS A 5 -14.09 18.68 6.50
C LYS A 5 -13.29 17.41 6.76
N LEU A 6 -12.93 16.71 5.70
CA LEU A 6 -11.96 15.62 5.66
C LEU A 6 -10.90 15.99 4.63
N LYS A 7 -9.65 15.82 4.99
CA LYS A 7 -8.53 15.96 4.08
C LYS A 7 -7.98 14.56 3.79
N ILE A 8 -7.73 14.24 2.52
CA ILE A 8 -7.15 12.96 2.11
C ILE A 8 -5.93 13.24 1.25
N TYR A 9 -4.79 12.67 1.64
CA TYR A 9 -3.63 12.52 0.78
C TYR A 9 -3.62 11.07 0.27
N PHE A 10 -3.54 10.93 -1.03
CA PHE A 10 -3.58 9.64 -1.69
C PHE A 10 -2.39 9.48 -2.62
N THR A 11 -1.69 8.37 -2.48
CA THR A 11 -0.66 7.92 -3.43
C THR A 11 -1.02 6.54 -3.95
N SER A 12 -0.45 6.17 -5.08
CA SER A 12 -0.60 4.85 -5.68
C SER A 12 0.61 4.59 -6.57
N ASP A 13 0.91 3.32 -6.82
CA ASP A 13 1.90 2.90 -7.80
C ASP A 13 3.28 3.54 -7.57
N THR A 14 3.70 3.63 -6.32
CA THR A 14 5.01 4.20 -5.98
C THR A 14 6.16 3.32 -6.45
N HIS A 15 5.95 2.00 -6.57
CA HIS A 15 6.91 1.03 -7.10
C HIS A 15 8.30 1.14 -6.46
N GLY A 16 8.36 1.56 -5.18
CA GLY A 16 9.61 1.80 -4.47
C GLY A 16 10.35 3.08 -4.87
N TYR A 17 9.75 3.96 -5.70
CA TYR A 17 10.34 5.27 -6.04
C TYR A 17 10.14 6.27 -4.89
N PHE A 18 11.01 6.21 -3.90
CA PHE A 18 10.94 7.06 -2.72
C PHE A 18 11.75 8.34 -2.85
N TYR A 19 12.98 8.23 -3.38
CA TYR A 19 13.95 9.32 -3.42
C TYR A 19 13.66 10.35 -4.53
N PRO A 20 14.01 11.63 -4.30
CA PRO A 20 13.83 12.69 -5.30
C PRO A 20 14.94 12.68 -6.38
N THR A 21 15.46 11.53 -6.72
CA THR A 21 16.52 11.33 -7.71
C THR A 21 16.19 10.16 -8.61
N THR A 22 16.84 10.09 -9.77
CA THR A 22 16.80 8.94 -10.66
C THR A 22 18.14 8.21 -10.65
N TYR A 23 18.20 6.97 -11.13
CA TYR A 23 19.44 6.19 -11.19
C TYR A 23 20.50 6.79 -12.12
N GLY A 24 20.08 7.56 -13.11
CA GLY A 24 20.99 8.21 -14.06
C GLY A 24 21.43 9.62 -13.66
N ASP A 25 20.85 10.17 -12.59
CA ASP A 25 21.05 11.55 -12.23
C ASP A 25 20.85 11.74 -10.70
N ALA A 26 21.93 12.13 -10.04
CA ALA A 26 21.94 12.39 -8.60
C ALA A 26 21.38 13.78 -8.23
N ILE A 27 21.02 14.62 -9.21
CA ILE A 27 20.45 15.94 -8.97
C ILE A 27 19.03 15.78 -8.47
N PRO A 28 18.66 16.35 -7.30
CA PRO A 28 17.29 16.30 -6.79
C PRO A 28 16.28 16.89 -7.76
N LYS A 29 15.16 16.20 -7.96
CA LYS A 29 14.03 16.57 -8.82
C LYS A 29 12.73 16.41 -8.04
N ASN A 30 11.65 17.00 -8.55
CA ASN A 30 10.30 16.80 -8.00
C ASN A 30 9.74 15.43 -8.45
N VAL A 31 10.40 14.36 -8.02
CA VAL A 31 10.05 12.96 -8.28
C VAL A 31 10.17 12.13 -7.01
N GLY A 32 9.50 10.99 -6.97
CA GLY A 32 9.51 10.09 -5.83
C GLY A 32 8.66 10.56 -4.65
N LEU A 33 8.34 9.63 -3.77
CA LEU A 33 7.43 9.86 -2.65
C LEU A 33 7.92 10.98 -1.71
N PHE A 34 9.22 11.03 -1.43
CA PHE A 34 9.79 12.03 -0.52
C PHE A 34 9.68 13.48 -1.01
N SER A 35 9.40 13.71 -2.30
CA SER A 35 9.07 15.03 -2.81
C SER A 35 7.65 15.46 -2.50
N CYS A 36 6.75 14.52 -2.23
CA CYS A 36 5.34 14.79 -1.94
C CYS A 36 5.09 15.08 -0.45
N ILE A 37 5.76 14.30 0.43
CA ILE A 37 5.51 14.31 1.88
C ILE A 37 5.65 15.68 2.54
N PRO A 38 6.66 16.52 2.22
CA PRO A 38 6.78 17.85 2.83
C PRO A 38 5.59 18.77 2.60
N ASN A 39 4.75 18.45 1.61
CA ASN A 39 3.55 19.22 1.28
C ASN A 39 2.28 18.70 1.97
N TRP A 40 2.39 17.67 2.81
CA TRP A 40 1.25 17.11 3.53
C TRP A 40 1.00 17.86 4.82
N GLU A 41 0.02 18.75 4.78
CA GLU A 41 -0.46 19.49 5.94
C GLU A 41 -1.48 18.63 6.71
N LYS A 42 -0.99 17.77 7.61
CA LYS A 42 -1.84 16.89 8.40
C LYS A 42 -2.48 17.62 9.57
N ASP A 43 -3.77 17.36 9.78
CA ASP A 43 -4.53 17.71 10.96
C ASP A 43 -5.26 16.47 11.49
N GLU A 44 -6.02 16.60 12.57
CA GLU A 44 -6.75 15.51 13.19
C GLU A 44 -7.85 14.89 12.30
N ASN A 45 -8.27 15.59 11.24
CA ASN A 45 -9.24 15.13 10.26
C ASN A 45 -8.60 14.84 8.90
N THR A 46 -7.33 14.45 8.91
CA THR A 46 -6.59 14.04 7.71
C THR A 46 -6.39 12.54 7.67
N LEU A 47 -6.55 11.94 6.50
CA LEU A 47 -6.17 10.56 6.20
C LEU A 47 -5.09 10.54 5.14
N VAL A 48 -4.11 9.65 5.29
CA VAL A 48 -3.09 9.36 4.29
C VAL A 48 -3.24 7.91 3.86
N ILE A 49 -3.47 7.71 2.58
CA ILE A 49 -3.86 6.40 2.04
C ILE A 49 -2.95 6.05 0.86
N ASP A 50 -2.50 4.80 0.81
CA ASP A 50 -1.76 4.25 -0.32
C ASP A 50 -2.62 3.27 -1.13
N GLY A 51 -2.59 3.41 -2.44
CA GLY A 51 -3.34 2.59 -3.40
C GLY A 51 -2.66 1.28 -3.78
N GLY A 52 -1.49 0.95 -3.19
CA GLY A 52 -0.75 -0.28 -3.49
C GLY A 52 0.31 -0.11 -4.57
N ASP A 53 0.89 -1.24 -4.99
CA ASP A 53 2.02 -1.34 -5.92
C ASP A 53 3.28 -0.63 -5.39
N VAL A 54 3.67 -1.00 -4.17
CA VAL A 54 4.87 -0.48 -3.49
C VAL A 54 6.07 -1.41 -3.67
N LEU A 55 5.85 -2.74 -3.60
CA LEU A 55 6.90 -3.72 -3.33
C LEU A 55 7.80 -4.02 -4.53
N GLN A 56 7.36 -3.77 -5.76
CA GLN A 56 8.10 -4.11 -6.97
C GLN A 56 8.03 -2.99 -8.00
N GLY A 57 9.14 -2.75 -8.76
CA GLY A 57 9.14 -1.88 -9.93
C GLY A 57 10.42 -1.08 -10.15
N ASN A 58 11.25 -0.85 -9.13
CA ASN A 58 12.50 -0.12 -9.29
C ASN A 58 13.72 -0.90 -8.75
N ALA A 59 14.93 -0.33 -8.92
CA ALA A 59 16.15 -1.00 -8.50
C ALA A 59 16.27 -1.12 -6.97
N PHE A 60 15.66 -0.20 -6.20
CA PHE A 60 15.70 -0.28 -4.74
C PHE A 60 14.83 -1.45 -4.24
N SER A 61 13.59 -1.56 -4.72
CA SER A 61 12.73 -2.68 -4.37
C SER A 61 13.27 -4.02 -4.90
N TYR A 62 13.90 -4.02 -6.07
CA TYR A 62 14.62 -5.19 -6.58
C TYR A 62 15.77 -5.59 -5.65
N PHE A 63 16.59 -4.63 -5.20
CA PHE A 63 17.69 -4.87 -4.27
C PHE A 63 17.18 -5.46 -2.94
N THR A 64 16.11 -4.89 -2.36
CA THR A 64 15.58 -5.37 -1.08
C THR A 64 15.09 -6.81 -1.15
N ASN A 65 14.53 -7.23 -2.28
CA ASN A 65 14.11 -8.61 -2.48
C ASN A 65 15.28 -9.57 -2.76
N HIS A 66 16.31 -9.16 -3.47
CA HIS A 66 17.37 -10.07 -3.94
C HIS A 66 18.57 -10.16 -3.01
N VAL A 67 18.90 -9.10 -2.27
CA VAL A 67 20.09 -9.03 -1.42
C VAL A 67 19.75 -9.28 0.04
N PRO A 68 19.07 -8.38 0.78
CA PRO A 68 18.64 -8.68 2.13
C PRO A 68 17.48 -9.68 2.18
N LYS A 69 16.74 -9.85 1.10
CA LYS A 69 15.53 -10.68 0.98
C LYS A 69 14.49 -10.32 2.06
N SER A 70 14.32 -9.01 2.28
CA SER A 70 13.42 -8.48 3.28
C SER A 70 12.71 -7.23 2.76
N SER A 71 11.41 -7.18 2.97
CA SER A 71 10.54 -6.04 2.67
C SER A 71 10.39 -5.06 3.83
N LYS A 72 10.99 -5.40 4.99
CA LYS A 72 10.86 -4.59 6.21
C LYS A 72 11.25 -3.13 5.99
N ILE A 73 12.33 -2.86 5.25
CA ILE A 73 12.76 -1.48 5.00
C ILE A 73 11.73 -0.68 4.20
N LEU A 74 10.97 -1.34 3.30
CA LEU A 74 9.89 -0.69 2.57
C LEU A 74 8.74 -0.33 3.51
N ALA A 75 8.40 -1.24 4.42
CA ALA A 75 7.41 -0.96 5.46
C ALA A 75 7.85 0.16 6.39
N ASP A 76 9.11 0.17 6.82
CA ASP A 76 9.66 1.24 7.68
C ASP A 76 9.57 2.61 6.99
N ILE A 77 9.90 2.70 5.71
CA ILE A 77 9.77 3.93 4.91
C ILE A 77 8.30 4.40 4.87
N MET A 78 7.36 3.51 4.57
CA MET A 78 5.94 3.85 4.54
C MET A 78 5.42 4.28 5.92
N ASN A 79 5.93 3.65 6.99
CA ASN A 79 5.62 4.04 8.36
C ASN A 79 6.11 5.46 8.69
N ASP A 80 7.32 5.81 8.26
CA ASP A 80 7.89 7.15 8.47
C ASP A 80 7.16 8.21 7.64
N CYS A 81 6.59 7.83 6.49
CA CYS A 81 5.69 8.66 5.72
C CYS A 81 4.34 8.87 6.39
N GLY A 82 3.96 8.00 7.32
CA GLY A 82 2.77 8.12 8.16
C GLY A 82 1.46 7.82 7.44
N TYR A 83 1.43 6.74 6.69
CA TYR A 83 0.20 6.21 6.09
C TYR A 83 -0.71 5.61 7.15
N ASP A 84 -2.00 5.97 7.08
CA ASP A 84 -3.04 5.43 7.96
C ASP A 84 -3.64 4.14 7.39
N TYR A 85 -3.81 4.08 6.07
CA TYR A 85 -4.38 2.95 5.34
C TYR A 85 -3.63 2.66 4.06
N TYR A 86 -3.66 1.40 3.65
CA TYR A 86 -3.16 0.99 2.34
C TYR A 86 -3.95 -0.20 1.80
N THR A 87 -3.90 -0.38 0.49
CA THR A 87 -4.36 -1.61 -0.16
C THR A 87 -3.21 -2.35 -0.80
N LEU A 88 -3.48 -3.52 -1.34
CA LEU A 88 -2.52 -4.29 -2.13
C LEU A 88 -2.77 -4.02 -3.62
N GLY A 89 -1.71 -3.73 -4.36
CA GLY A 89 -1.73 -3.72 -5.82
C GLY A 89 -1.27 -5.06 -6.40
N ASN A 90 -1.32 -5.21 -7.70
CA ASN A 90 -0.93 -6.48 -8.34
C ASN A 90 0.57 -6.76 -8.23
N HIS A 91 1.41 -5.75 -8.27
CA HIS A 91 2.86 -5.91 -8.15
C HIS A 91 3.32 -6.23 -6.73
N ASP A 92 2.47 -6.05 -5.72
CA ASP A 92 2.81 -6.42 -4.34
C ASP A 92 2.85 -7.95 -4.14
N PHE A 93 2.41 -8.74 -5.12
CA PHE A 93 2.50 -10.20 -5.12
C PHE A 93 3.71 -10.76 -5.88
N ASN A 94 4.42 -9.96 -6.68
CA ASN A 94 5.48 -10.42 -7.59
C ASN A 94 6.64 -11.11 -6.89
N TYR A 95 6.99 -10.70 -5.68
CA TYR A 95 8.09 -11.28 -4.90
C TYR A 95 7.65 -12.37 -3.93
N GLY A 96 6.38 -12.82 -4.03
CA GLY A 96 5.81 -13.91 -3.26
C GLY A 96 5.20 -13.50 -1.93
N LEU A 97 4.41 -14.40 -1.38
CA LEU A 97 3.58 -14.13 -0.21
C LEU A 97 4.37 -13.88 1.08
N GLU A 98 5.51 -14.54 1.27
CA GLU A 98 6.34 -14.34 2.46
C GLU A 98 6.92 -12.92 2.50
N TYR A 99 7.38 -12.40 1.36
CA TYR A 99 7.88 -11.04 1.24
C TYR A 99 6.77 -10.00 1.47
N GLN A 100 5.58 -10.23 0.89
CA GLN A 100 4.40 -9.40 1.11
C GLN A 100 3.93 -9.48 2.56
N LYS A 101 3.93 -10.68 3.17
CA LYS A 101 3.55 -10.88 4.57
C LYS A 101 4.46 -10.10 5.51
N GLU A 102 5.79 -10.16 5.30
CA GLU A 102 6.75 -9.39 6.09
C GLU A 102 6.46 -7.89 6.00
N TYR A 103 6.16 -7.37 4.79
CA TYR A 103 5.77 -5.97 4.61
C TYR A 103 4.56 -5.62 5.47
N ARG A 104 3.48 -6.39 5.37
CA ARG A 104 2.25 -6.16 6.13
C ARG A 104 2.46 -6.25 7.64
N ASP A 105 3.21 -7.24 8.11
CA ASP A 105 3.47 -7.46 9.52
C ASP A 105 4.30 -6.31 10.15
N ASN A 106 5.07 -5.58 9.34
CA ASN A 106 5.88 -4.45 9.77
C ASN A 106 5.25 -3.09 9.44
N HIS A 107 4.21 -3.03 8.61
CA HIS A 107 3.51 -1.79 8.28
C HIS A 107 2.53 -1.41 9.39
N LYS A 108 2.58 -0.15 9.86
CA LYS A 108 1.72 0.35 10.96
C LYS A 108 0.33 0.77 10.50
N GLY A 109 0.17 1.14 9.23
CA GLY A 109 -1.13 1.47 8.64
C GLY A 109 -2.00 0.22 8.48
N HIS A 110 -3.29 0.40 8.34
CA HIS A 110 -4.27 -0.66 8.20
C HIS A 110 -4.38 -1.13 6.73
N CYS A 111 -4.17 -2.42 6.49
CA CYS A 111 -4.41 -3.02 5.18
C CYS A 111 -5.91 -3.20 4.97
N VAL A 112 -6.44 -2.68 3.86
CA VAL A 112 -7.82 -2.89 3.41
C VAL A 112 -7.81 -3.40 1.98
N CYS A 113 -8.18 -4.65 1.77
CA CYS A 113 -8.26 -5.26 0.43
C CYS A 113 -9.37 -6.31 0.43
N GLN A 114 -10.59 -5.85 0.16
CA GLN A 114 -11.83 -6.58 0.42
C GLN A 114 -11.95 -7.88 -0.38
N ASN A 115 -11.34 -7.98 -1.53
CA ASN A 115 -11.43 -9.15 -2.39
C ASN A 115 -10.28 -10.16 -2.23
N VAL A 116 -9.45 -10.01 -1.20
CA VAL A 116 -8.45 -11.01 -0.80
C VAL A 116 -9.06 -11.91 0.27
N LEU A 117 -9.24 -13.18 -0.05
CA LEU A 117 -9.91 -14.16 0.79
C LEU A 117 -8.95 -15.27 1.22
N ASP A 118 -9.23 -15.89 2.37
CA ASP A 118 -8.59 -17.15 2.78
C ASP A 118 -9.26 -18.37 2.10
N ASP A 119 -8.74 -19.56 2.36
CA ASP A 119 -9.26 -20.81 1.80
C ASP A 119 -10.71 -21.11 2.24
N ALA A 120 -11.16 -20.56 3.35
CA ALA A 120 -12.51 -20.70 3.85
C ALA A 120 -13.47 -19.63 3.28
N GLY A 121 -12.96 -18.68 2.50
CA GLY A 121 -13.72 -17.59 1.90
C GLY A 121 -13.93 -16.38 2.82
N ASN A 122 -13.17 -16.27 3.91
CA ASN A 122 -13.22 -15.10 4.77
C ASN A 122 -12.34 -13.98 4.20
N HIS A 123 -12.79 -12.74 4.34
CA HIS A 123 -11.98 -11.57 3.95
C HIS A 123 -10.78 -11.43 4.87
N LEU A 124 -9.57 -11.45 4.30
CA LEU A 124 -8.32 -11.27 5.06
C LEU A 124 -8.10 -9.81 5.47
N TYR A 125 -8.51 -8.88 4.64
CA TYR A 125 -8.32 -7.44 4.83
C TYR A 125 -9.62 -6.70 4.55
N PRO A 126 -10.64 -6.84 5.44
CA PRO A 126 -11.95 -6.26 5.21
C PRO A 126 -11.89 -4.73 5.20
N TYR A 127 -12.92 -4.11 4.64
CA TYR A 127 -13.12 -2.67 4.74
C TYR A 127 -13.20 -2.22 6.20
N GLU A 128 -12.86 -0.96 6.44
CA GLU A 128 -13.01 -0.34 7.75
C GLU A 128 -13.90 0.91 7.70
N ILE A 129 -14.54 1.20 8.83
CA ILE A 129 -15.27 2.46 9.05
C ILE A 129 -14.54 3.25 10.13
N LYS A 130 -13.85 4.30 9.73
CA LYS A 130 -13.19 5.24 10.63
C LYS A 130 -14.11 6.37 11.04
N VAL A 131 -14.20 6.63 12.34
CA VAL A 131 -14.87 7.83 12.86
C VAL A 131 -13.79 8.89 13.09
N MET A 132 -13.89 9.99 12.35
CA MET A 132 -12.96 11.12 12.48
C MET A 132 -13.29 11.95 13.73
N PRO A 133 -12.33 12.71 14.29
CA PRO A 133 -12.57 13.57 15.47
C PRO A 133 -13.72 14.56 15.30
N ASN A 134 -13.96 15.06 14.09
CA ASN A 134 -15.11 15.91 13.78
C ASN A 134 -16.44 15.15 13.66
N GLY A 135 -16.45 13.84 13.90
CA GLY A 135 -17.62 12.98 13.84
C GLY A 135 -18.06 12.55 12.43
N LEU A 136 -17.21 12.75 11.40
CA LEU A 136 -17.44 12.11 10.09
C LEU A 136 -17.18 10.60 10.22
N ARG A 137 -18.04 9.81 9.57
CA ARG A 137 -17.82 8.37 9.40
C ARG A 137 -17.35 8.13 7.97
N VAL A 138 -16.14 7.60 7.84
CA VAL A 138 -15.47 7.35 6.56
C VAL A 138 -15.34 5.85 6.36
N GLY A 139 -15.97 5.32 5.31
CA GLY A 139 -15.76 3.95 4.87
C GLY A 139 -14.53 3.88 3.98
N ILE A 140 -13.60 2.99 4.31
CA ILE A 140 -12.35 2.79 3.56
C ILE A 140 -12.36 1.35 3.06
N VAL A 141 -12.31 1.19 1.73
CA VAL A 141 -12.30 -0.11 1.07
C VAL A 141 -11.23 -0.12 -0.01
N GLY A 142 -10.41 -1.15 -0.02
CA GLY A 142 -9.46 -1.44 -1.08
C GLY A 142 -9.90 -2.66 -1.88
N ILE A 143 -9.48 -2.73 -3.11
CA ILE A 143 -9.62 -3.90 -3.99
C ILE A 143 -8.37 -4.03 -4.85
N VAL A 144 -8.02 -5.24 -5.21
CA VAL A 144 -6.96 -5.55 -6.19
C VAL A 144 -7.56 -6.24 -7.40
N THR A 145 -6.92 -6.10 -8.56
CA THR A 145 -7.38 -6.80 -9.77
C THR A 145 -7.29 -8.32 -9.61
N ASP A 146 -8.27 -9.05 -10.09
CA ASP A 146 -8.29 -10.52 -10.12
C ASP A 146 -7.26 -11.12 -11.09
N TYR A 147 -6.74 -10.31 -12.01
CA TYR A 147 -5.64 -10.70 -12.90
C TYR A 147 -4.36 -11.11 -12.15
N VAL A 148 -4.19 -10.78 -10.88
CA VAL A 148 -3.13 -11.33 -10.01
C VAL A 148 -3.09 -12.86 -10.11
N ASN A 149 -4.25 -13.52 -10.14
CA ASN A 149 -4.37 -14.96 -10.29
C ASN A 149 -3.82 -15.50 -11.64
N VAL A 150 -3.80 -14.66 -12.67
CA VAL A 150 -3.31 -15.00 -14.01
C VAL A 150 -1.81 -14.74 -14.13
N TRP A 151 -1.37 -13.61 -13.61
CA TRP A 151 0.04 -13.17 -13.70
C TRP A 151 0.94 -13.91 -12.71
N GLU A 152 0.44 -14.19 -11.50
CA GLU A 152 1.22 -14.68 -10.37
C GLU A 152 0.85 -16.11 -9.95
N LYS A 153 0.77 -17.03 -10.92
CA LYS A 153 0.38 -18.45 -10.68
C LYS A 153 1.11 -19.16 -9.55
N LYS A 154 2.33 -18.75 -9.22
CA LYS A 154 3.13 -19.34 -8.14
C LYS A 154 2.86 -18.71 -6.77
N ALA A 155 2.52 -17.42 -6.73
CA ALA A 155 2.24 -16.71 -5.49
C ALA A 155 0.85 -17.05 -4.94
N VAL A 156 -0.07 -17.38 -5.83
CA VAL A 156 -1.50 -17.55 -5.55
C VAL A 156 -1.88 -18.99 -5.18
N SER A 157 -0.99 -19.98 -5.39
CA SER A 157 -1.28 -21.37 -5.06
C SER A 157 -1.44 -21.64 -3.56
N TYR A 158 -1.16 -20.65 -2.70
CA TYR A 158 -1.26 -20.77 -1.23
C TYR A 158 -2.33 -19.86 -0.61
N THR A 159 -2.89 -18.93 -1.35
CA THR A 159 -4.06 -18.17 -0.93
C THR A 159 -5.01 -18.06 -2.12
N HIS A 160 -6.20 -18.57 -1.97
CA HIS A 160 -7.23 -18.44 -3.00
C HIS A 160 -7.68 -16.98 -3.06
N LEU A 161 -7.00 -16.19 -3.90
CA LEU A 161 -7.52 -14.90 -4.31
C LEU A 161 -8.77 -15.16 -5.16
N ARG A 162 -9.91 -15.25 -4.55
CA ARG A 162 -11.19 -15.23 -5.26
C ARG A 162 -11.61 -13.79 -5.36
N ALA A 163 -11.28 -13.16 -6.49
CA ALA A 163 -12.03 -11.99 -6.90
C ALA A 163 -13.44 -12.50 -7.25
N HIS A 164 -14.44 -12.16 -6.46
CA HIS A 164 -15.82 -12.35 -6.86
C HIS A 164 -16.16 -11.25 -7.85
N GLU A 165 -16.48 -11.65 -9.09
CA GLU A 165 -17.25 -10.82 -9.99
C GLU A 165 -18.58 -10.51 -9.29
N THR A 166 -18.82 -9.24 -9.07
CA THR A 166 -20.16 -8.75 -8.69
C THR A 166 -20.99 -8.50 -9.93
#